data_62d4bbdca5a51f65f6304da22b5cb1f6
#
_entry.id   62d4bbdca5a51f65f6304da22b5cb1f6
#
_cell.length_a   1.000
_cell.length_b   1.000
_cell.length_c   1.000
_cell.angle_alpha   90.00
_cell.angle_beta   90.00
_cell.angle_gamma   90.00
#
_symmetry.space_group_name_H-M   'P 1'
#
loop_
_entity.id
_entity.type
_entity.pdbx_description
1 polymer ?
#
loop_
_entity_poly.entity_id
_entity_poly.type
_entity_poly.pdbx_seq_one_letter_code
_entity_poly.pdbx_strand_id
1 'polypeptide(L)'
;FGQVTARGYGVKTTYENEERYNTIYQVRMEEINMVFLGAIGNAEIDPKILGEFGDIDILFVPIGGGDVLDVPDASKLAVKLEAKLIIPMHYEQNALKAFLKEIGADGKTPIDKLTIKKKEVSAMEGEVVVFKV
;
A
#
# COMPACT_ATOMS: atom_id res chain seq x y z
N PHE A 1 -26.69 3.41 -3.21
CA PHE A 1 -25.41 3.03 -2.61
C PHE A 1 -24.68 2.08 -3.51
N GLY A 2 -23.38 2.29 -3.65
CA GLY A 2 -22.53 1.34 -4.32
C GLY A 2 -22.36 0.06 -3.50
N GLN A 3 -21.98 -1.01 -4.15
CA GLN A 3 -21.63 -2.25 -3.46
C GLN A 3 -20.24 -2.15 -2.90
N VAL A 4 -20.04 -2.72 -1.71
CA VAL A 4 -18.71 -2.90 -1.12
C VAL A 4 -18.42 -4.37 -1.14
N THR A 5 -17.28 -4.73 -1.76
CA THR A 5 -16.78 -6.10 -1.73
C THR A 5 -15.42 -6.13 -1.06
N ALA A 6 -15.16 -7.16 -0.28
CA ALA A 6 -13.88 -7.34 0.39
C ALA A 6 -13.41 -8.78 0.21
N ARG A 7 -12.12 -8.94 -0.04
CA ARG A 7 -11.49 -10.23 -0.24
C ARG A 7 -10.18 -10.28 0.52
N GLY A 8 -9.92 -11.36 1.23
CA GLY A 8 -8.68 -11.57 1.97
C GLY A 8 -7.79 -12.60 1.32
N TYR A 9 -6.48 -12.37 1.31
CA TYR A 9 -5.47 -13.29 0.79
C TYR A 9 -4.45 -13.54 1.87
N GLY A 10 -4.33 -14.79 2.32
CA GLY A 10 -3.33 -15.17 3.31
C GLY A 10 -1.95 -15.30 2.66
N VAL A 11 -0.97 -14.61 3.21
CA VAL A 11 0.43 -14.72 2.78
C VAL A 11 1.31 -14.99 3.98
N LYS A 12 2.35 -15.79 3.79
CA LYS A 12 3.32 -16.06 4.84
C LYS A 12 4.24 -14.87 5.02
N THR A 13 4.52 -14.55 6.27
CA THR A 13 5.47 -13.50 6.64
C THR A 13 6.18 -13.91 7.91
N THR A 14 7.28 -13.23 8.24
CA THR A 14 7.98 -13.43 9.51
C THR A 14 7.71 -12.22 10.39
N TYR A 15 7.19 -12.46 11.59
CA TYR A 15 6.91 -11.43 12.57
C TYR A 15 7.44 -11.88 13.93
N GLU A 16 8.28 -11.07 14.56
CA GLU A 16 8.93 -11.42 15.83
C GLU A 16 9.66 -12.77 15.77
N ASN A 17 10.40 -13.01 14.69
CA ASN A 17 11.15 -14.24 14.40
C ASN A 17 10.30 -15.52 14.29
N GLU A 18 8.99 -15.38 14.16
CA GLU A 18 8.09 -16.49 13.95
C GLU A 18 7.41 -16.41 12.59
N GLU A 19 7.19 -17.56 11.96
CA GLU A 19 6.40 -17.63 10.74
C GLU A 19 4.94 -17.37 11.08
N ARG A 20 4.35 -16.40 10.41
CA ARG A 20 2.97 -16.00 10.60
C ARG A 20 2.28 -15.85 9.27
N TYR A 21 0.97 -15.75 9.32
CA TYR A 21 0.19 -15.38 8.15
C TYR A 21 -0.28 -13.94 8.29
N ASN A 22 -0.04 -13.17 7.26
CA ASN A 22 -0.61 -11.83 7.13
C ASN A 22 -1.72 -11.90 6.08
N THR A 23 -2.82 -11.23 6.31
CA THR A 23 -3.89 -11.17 5.34
C THR A 23 -3.81 -9.86 4.56
N ILE A 24 -3.71 -9.96 3.24
CA ILE A 24 -3.83 -8.83 2.34
C ILE A 24 -5.31 -8.68 2.02
N TYR A 25 -5.85 -7.49 2.22
CA TYR A 25 -7.26 -7.21 1.91
C TYR A 25 -7.39 -6.40 0.63
N GLN A 26 -8.26 -6.85 -0.23
CA GLN A 26 -8.71 -6.09 -1.38
C GLN A 26 -10.14 -5.64 -1.13
N VAL A 27 -10.37 -4.34 -1.17
CA VAL A 27 -11.70 -3.75 -0.94
C VAL A 27 -12.09 -2.92 -2.15
N ARG A 28 -13.25 -3.20 -2.70
CA ARG A 28 -13.83 -2.39 -3.78
C ARG A 28 -15.04 -1.66 -3.26
N MET A 29 -15.03 -0.35 -3.42
CA MET A 29 -16.09 0.53 -3.00
C MET A 29 -16.20 1.69 -3.98
N GLU A 30 -17.41 1.93 -4.50
CA GLU A 30 -17.65 2.99 -5.50
C GLU A 30 -16.70 2.90 -6.71
N GLU A 31 -16.47 1.67 -7.16
CA GLU A 31 -15.58 1.33 -8.28
C GLU A 31 -14.08 1.60 -8.00
N ILE A 32 -13.74 2.02 -6.79
CA ILE A 32 -12.35 2.20 -6.38
C ILE A 32 -11.82 0.90 -5.82
N ASN A 33 -10.73 0.41 -6.40
CA ASN A 33 -10.07 -0.82 -5.98
C ASN A 33 -8.92 -0.49 -5.03
N MET A 34 -9.06 -0.87 -3.76
CA MET A 34 -8.07 -0.61 -2.72
C MET A 34 -7.43 -1.91 -2.27
N VAL A 35 -6.11 -1.89 -2.08
CA VAL A 35 -5.36 -3.02 -1.56
C VAL A 35 -4.60 -2.61 -0.31
N PHE A 36 -4.81 -3.35 0.78
CA PHE A 36 -4.18 -3.16 2.07
C PHE A 36 -3.20 -4.29 2.31
N LEU A 37 -1.91 -4.01 2.21
CA LEU A 37 -0.88 -5.04 2.37
C LEU A 37 -0.70 -5.48 3.83
N GLY A 38 -1.16 -4.69 4.79
CA GLY A 38 -1.06 -5.03 6.21
C GLY A 38 0.38 -5.03 6.69
N ALA A 39 0.73 -5.94 7.58
CA ALA A 39 2.06 -6.06 8.17
C ALA A 39 2.94 -7.03 7.37
N ILE A 40 2.96 -6.90 6.07
CA ILE A 40 3.77 -7.76 5.21
C ILE A 40 5.26 -7.46 5.36
N GLY A 41 6.07 -8.50 5.52
CA GLY A 41 7.53 -8.37 5.68
C GLY A 41 8.32 -8.80 4.46
N ASN A 42 7.66 -9.27 3.41
CA ASN A 42 8.31 -9.78 2.21
C ASN A 42 7.66 -9.16 0.97
N ALA A 43 8.49 -8.61 0.09
CA ALA A 43 8.03 -7.99 -1.15
C ALA A 43 7.66 -9.01 -2.23
N GLU A 44 8.00 -10.28 -2.03
CA GLU A 44 7.65 -11.34 -2.97
C GLU A 44 6.27 -11.89 -2.66
N ILE A 45 5.30 -11.50 -3.44
CA ILE A 45 3.93 -11.98 -3.33
C ILE A 45 3.69 -12.97 -4.46
N ASP A 46 2.99 -14.07 -4.15
CA ASP A 46 2.64 -15.08 -5.15
C ASP A 46 2.01 -14.40 -6.38
N PRO A 47 2.55 -14.65 -7.59
CA PRO A 47 1.99 -14.07 -8.82
C PRO A 47 0.51 -14.33 -9.02
N LYS A 48 -0.02 -15.43 -8.50
CA LYS A 48 -1.46 -15.72 -8.57
C LYS A 48 -2.26 -14.70 -7.78
N ILE A 49 -1.76 -14.31 -6.61
CA ILE A 49 -2.41 -13.29 -5.77
C ILE A 49 -2.30 -11.93 -6.45
N LEU A 50 -1.14 -11.58 -6.98
CA LEU A 50 -0.95 -10.33 -7.71
C LEU A 50 -1.91 -10.22 -8.89
N GLY A 51 -2.12 -11.31 -9.62
CA GLY A 51 -3.04 -11.36 -10.75
C GLY A 51 -4.50 -11.12 -10.36
N GLU A 52 -4.87 -11.49 -9.14
CA GLU A 52 -6.23 -11.31 -8.63
C GLU A 52 -6.57 -9.85 -8.30
N PHE A 53 -5.56 -9.02 -8.05
CA PHE A 53 -5.79 -7.62 -7.67
C PHE A 53 -6.34 -6.78 -8.82
N GLY A 54 -5.98 -7.09 -10.07
CA GLY A 54 -6.30 -6.22 -11.19
C GLY A 54 -5.62 -4.86 -11.07
N ASP A 55 -6.23 -3.83 -11.62
CA ASP A 55 -5.69 -2.48 -11.54
C ASP A 55 -5.95 -1.88 -10.15
N ILE A 56 -4.90 -1.57 -9.43
CA ILE A 56 -4.99 -1.03 -8.07
C ILE A 56 -5.12 0.49 -8.13
N ASP A 57 -6.22 1.01 -7.59
CA ASP A 57 -6.41 2.46 -7.50
C ASP A 57 -5.67 3.03 -6.29
N ILE A 58 -5.84 2.42 -5.11
CA ILE A 58 -5.19 2.87 -3.89
C ILE A 58 -4.46 1.71 -3.22
N LEU A 59 -3.19 1.91 -2.94
CA LEU A 59 -2.36 0.92 -2.26
C LEU A 59 -1.92 1.45 -0.90
N PHE A 60 -2.21 0.68 0.17
CA PHE A 60 -1.72 0.94 1.51
C PHE A 60 -0.53 0.03 1.76
N VAL A 61 0.67 0.60 1.88
CA VAL A 61 1.92 -0.16 1.97
C VAL A 61 2.68 0.16 3.25
N PRO A 62 3.10 -0.88 4.03
CA PRO A 62 3.93 -0.66 5.21
C PRO A 62 5.37 -0.35 4.78
N ILE A 63 6.01 0.60 5.45
CA ILE A 63 7.35 1.05 5.08
C ILE A 63 8.35 1.11 6.25
N GLY A 64 7.91 0.70 7.44
CA GLY A 64 8.68 0.95 8.66
C GLY A 64 9.93 0.09 8.86
N GLY A 65 10.07 -1.01 8.13
CA GLY A 65 11.17 -1.96 8.33
C GLY A 65 10.97 -2.85 9.55
N GLY A 66 12.01 -3.59 9.94
CA GLY A 66 11.89 -4.56 11.01
C GLY A 66 11.05 -5.76 10.57
N ASP A 67 9.89 -5.93 11.21
CA ASP A 67 8.97 -7.03 10.87
C ASP A 67 8.11 -6.76 9.64
N VAL A 68 8.13 -5.54 9.10
CA VAL A 68 7.43 -5.19 7.87
C VAL A 68 8.43 -4.78 6.80
N LEU A 69 7.95 -4.49 5.60
CA LEU A 69 8.80 -4.06 4.49
C LEU A 69 9.65 -2.85 4.90
N ASP A 70 10.93 -2.88 4.51
CA ASP A 70 11.77 -1.70 4.64
C ASP A 70 11.50 -0.74 3.47
N VAL A 71 12.11 0.44 3.53
CA VAL A 71 11.87 1.49 2.53
C VAL A 71 12.20 1.05 1.10
N PRO A 72 13.38 0.44 0.80
CA PRO A 72 13.66 0.00 -0.56
C PRO A 72 12.67 -1.02 -1.10
N ASP A 73 12.33 -2.02 -0.31
CA ASP A 73 11.41 -3.08 -0.73
C ASP A 73 9.99 -2.55 -0.90
N ALA A 74 9.55 -1.67 0.01
CA ALA A 74 8.23 -1.04 -0.08
C ALA A 74 8.11 -0.19 -1.35
N SER A 75 9.13 0.59 -1.66
CA SER A 75 9.18 1.42 -2.85
C SER A 75 9.13 0.57 -4.13
N LYS A 76 9.93 -0.48 -4.19
CA LYS A 76 9.95 -1.40 -5.33
C LYS A 76 8.60 -2.07 -5.54
N LEU A 77 7.98 -2.54 -4.46
CA LEU A 77 6.68 -3.20 -4.53
C LEU A 77 5.59 -2.24 -5.00
N ALA A 78 5.58 -1.03 -4.45
CA ALA A 78 4.60 -0.02 -4.85
C ALA A 78 4.70 0.32 -6.34
N VAL A 79 5.92 0.45 -6.86
CA VAL A 79 6.14 0.70 -8.29
C VAL A 79 5.73 -0.51 -9.13
N LYS A 80 6.09 -1.71 -8.70
CA LYS A 80 5.76 -2.95 -9.40
C LYS A 80 4.25 -3.14 -9.53
N LEU A 81 3.50 -2.78 -8.50
CA LEU A 81 2.04 -2.92 -8.49
C LEU A 81 1.32 -1.85 -9.31
N GLU A 82 2.04 -0.83 -9.75
CA GLU A 82 1.49 0.24 -10.60
C GLU A 82 0.23 0.90 -10.02
N ALA A 83 0.18 1.06 -8.69
CA ALA A 83 -0.96 1.70 -8.03
C ALA A 83 -1.06 3.17 -8.45
N LYS A 84 -2.29 3.66 -8.58
CA LYS A 84 -2.54 5.06 -8.94
C LYS A 84 -2.22 6.00 -7.79
N LEU A 85 -2.57 5.59 -6.58
CA LEU A 85 -2.34 6.34 -5.36
C LEU A 85 -1.70 5.43 -4.32
N ILE A 86 -0.65 5.91 -3.68
CA ILE A 86 0.13 5.14 -2.70
C ILE A 86 0.04 5.83 -1.35
N ILE A 87 -0.38 5.08 -0.33
CA ILE A 87 -0.48 5.58 1.04
C ILE A 87 0.46 4.76 1.92
N PRO A 88 1.59 5.33 2.36
CA PRO A 88 2.49 4.63 3.28
C PRO A 88 1.88 4.55 4.67
N MET A 89 2.17 3.45 5.37
CA MET A 89 1.70 3.21 6.72
C MET A 89 2.75 2.45 7.55
N HIS A 90 2.52 2.30 8.84
CA HIS A 90 3.38 1.55 9.76
C HIS A 90 4.82 2.06 9.72
N TYR A 91 5.04 3.31 10.15
CA TYR A 91 6.35 3.96 10.03
C TYR A 91 6.61 4.97 11.15
N GLU A 92 7.91 5.26 11.34
CA GLU A 92 8.39 6.42 12.06
C GLU A 92 8.84 7.49 11.06
N GLN A 93 9.03 8.73 11.51
CA GLN A 93 9.31 9.86 10.63
C GLN A 93 10.54 9.68 9.73
N ASN A 94 11.60 9.03 10.23
CA ASN A 94 12.79 8.81 9.41
C ASN A 94 12.51 7.88 8.22
N ALA A 95 11.71 6.84 8.43
CA ALA A 95 11.31 5.94 7.36
C ALA A 95 10.43 6.66 6.34
N LEU A 96 9.54 7.52 6.78
CA LEU A 96 8.71 8.30 5.88
C LEU A 96 9.54 9.19 4.97
N LYS A 97 10.50 9.93 5.51
CA LYS A 97 11.37 10.78 4.70
C LYS A 97 12.16 9.97 3.68
N ALA A 98 12.72 8.84 4.10
CA ALA A 98 13.46 7.96 3.21
C ALA A 98 12.57 7.39 2.10
N PHE A 99 11.36 6.98 2.43
CA PHE A 99 10.41 6.45 1.45
C PHE A 99 10.02 7.51 0.41
N LEU A 100 9.68 8.70 0.85
CA LEU A 100 9.31 9.80 -0.04
C LEU A 100 10.45 10.14 -1.00
N LYS A 101 11.69 10.15 -0.52
CA LYS A 101 12.86 10.37 -1.34
C LYS A 101 13.05 9.25 -2.36
N GLU A 102 12.95 7.99 -1.91
CA GLU A 102 13.15 6.82 -2.75
C GLU A 102 12.13 6.75 -3.89
N ILE A 103 10.88 7.12 -3.62
CA ILE A 103 9.80 7.06 -4.62
C ILE A 103 9.63 8.35 -5.42
N GLY A 104 10.46 9.36 -5.15
CA GLY A 104 10.43 10.63 -5.89
C GLY A 104 9.30 11.58 -5.49
N ALA A 105 8.86 11.50 -4.24
CA ALA A 105 7.76 12.33 -3.72
C ALA A 105 8.18 13.22 -2.54
N ASP A 106 9.40 13.71 -2.55
CA ASP A 106 9.92 14.60 -1.50
C ASP A 106 9.02 15.81 -1.26
N GLY A 107 8.92 16.18 0.01
CA GLY A 107 8.23 17.41 0.40
C GLY A 107 6.71 17.31 0.47
N LYS A 108 6.15 16.10 0.45
CA LYS A 108 4.70 15.93 0.63
C LYS A 108 4.26 16.38 2.01
N THR A 109 3.23 17.20 2.05
CA THR A 109 2.65 17.69 3.31
C THR A 109 1.57 16.73 3.79
N PRO A 110 1.66 16.24 5.04
CA PRO A 110 0.61 15.37 5.58
C PRO A 110 -0.75 16.05 5.61
N ILE A 111 -1.79 15.28 5.35
CA ILE A 111 -3.18 15.75 5.34
C ILE A 111 -4.00 15.02 6.39
N ASP A 112 -5.09 15.63 6.83
CA ASP A 112 -6.01 15.04 7.82
C ASP A 112 -7.03 14.12 7.17
N LYS A 113 -7.44 14.44 5.96
CA LYS A 113 -8.54 13.77 5.29
C LYS A 113 -8.32 13.81 3.78
N LEU A 114 -8.64 12.70 3.13
CA LEU A 114 -8.64 12.59 1.68
C LEU A 114 -10.07 12.32 1.21
N THR A 115 -10.56 13.18 0.32
CA THR A 115 -11.83 12.95 -0.37
C THR A 115 -11.51 12.76 -1.84
N ILE A 116 -11.84 11.61 -2.39
CA ILE A 116 -11.46 11.27 -3.75
C ILE A 116 -12.56 10.46 -4.44
N LYS A 117 -12.72 10.68 -5.73
CA LYS A 117 -13.64 9.94 -6.58
C LYS A 117 -12.87 9.08 -7.58
N LYS A 118 -13.52 8.05 -8.10
CA LYS A 118 -12.92 7.14 -9.08
C LYS A 118 -12.28 7.89 -10.25
N LYS A 119 -12.93 8.88 -10.78
CA LYS A 119 -12.42 9.68 -11.89
C LYS A 119 -11.10 10.37 -11.55
N GLU A 120 -10.99 10.89 -10.34
CA GLU A 120 -9.79 11.59 -9.87
C GLU A 120 -8.63 10.62 -9.68
N VAL A 121 -8.87 9.49 -8.99
CA VAL A 121 -7.80 8.52 -8.72
C VAL A 121 -7.34 7.84 -10.01
N SER A 122 -8.23 7.59 -10.95
CA SER A 122 -7.86 6.97 -12.23
C SER A 122 -6.91 7.81 -13.07
N ALA A 123 -6.89 9.12 -12.86
CA ALA A 123 -6.00 10.03 -13.56
C ALA A 123 -4.61 10.15 -12.91
N MET A 124 -4.43 9.53 -11.74
CA MET A 124 -3.15 9.57 -11.03
C MET A 124 -2.17 8.53 -11.58
N GLU A 125 -0.89 8.80 -11.41
CA GLU A 125 0.19 7.92 -11.89
C GLU A 125 1.21 7.70 -10.79
N GLY A 126 0.81 6.97 -9.74
CA GLY A 126 1.71 6.66 -8.63
C GLY A 126 1.91 7.82 -7.66
N GLU A 127 0.90 8.65 -7.47
CA GLU A 127 0.97 9.73 -6.49
C GLU A 127 1.00 9.19 -5.07
N VAL A 128 1.67 9.91 -4.18
CA VAL A 128 1.77 9.55 -2.77
C VAL A 128 0.99 10.53 -1.92
N VAL A 129 0.19 10.00 -1.01
CA VAL A 129 -0.53 10.80 -0.01
C VAL A 129 -0.10 10.34 1.38
N VAL A 130 0.23 11.29 2.24
CA VAL A 130 0.65 11.04 3.61
C VAL A 130 -0.41 11.60 4.55
N PHE A 131 -0.87 10.79 5.50
CA PHE A 131 -1.81 11.24 6.52
C PHE A 131 -1.08 11.70 7.78
N LYS A 132 -1.66 12.69 8.45
CA LYS A 132 -1.18 13.10 9.77
C LYS A 132 -1.40 11.96 10.77
N VAL A 133 -0.46 11.80 11.66
CA VAL A 133 -0.49 10.78 12.70
C VAL A 133 -0.93 11.38 14.02
#